data_2a016f90ac6a19608646dfc624bec584
#
_entry.id   2a016f90ac6a19608646dfc624bec584
#
_cell.length_a   1.000
_cell.length_b   1.000
_cell.length_c   1.000
_cell.angle_alpha   90.00
_cell.angle_beta   90.00
_cell.angle_gamma   90.00
#
_symmetry.space_group_name_H-M   'P 1'
#
loop_
_entity.id
_entity.type
_entity.pdbx_description
1 polymer ?
#
loop_
_entity_poly.entity_id
_entity_poly.type
_entity_poly.pdbx_seq_one_letter_code
_entity_poly.pdbx_strand_id
1 'polypeptide(L)'
;MCGKRKHQFVSPSTVRSVHKILRSAFEQAVKWELMEKNPCIYATLPKYTAKKRDIWTAETLFHALEVCDDPRLRLCINLSFSCSLRLGELLGLTWDCVDISPESIEAGRASIYINKELQRVDIASLNALENKNVITRFPSLSSRCTTVQVLKSPKTDSSIRTIFLPKTVAEMLVQYKAEQDMTRDALGTEYADYNLVVAGPLGMPTEQSTINGALKQLIEENNLPKVVFHSFRHSSITYKLKLNGGDIKAVQGDSGHAQASMVTEQYAHILDDDRRLNAQRFDDFFYQHHGAEPEVLPRAEQSAPKASPVDTDAAAALAKLLADPSMATLIKNLAKNL
;
A
#
# COMPACT_ATOMS: atom_id res chain seq x y z
N MET A 1 -27.76 18.43 16.56
CA MET A 1 -28.74 17.32 16.72
C MET A 1 -27.94 16.02 16.90
N CYS A 2 -28.04 15.40 18.07
CA CYS A 2 -27.35 14.14 18.36
C CYS A 2 -28.04 13.02 17.57
N GLY A 3 -27.32 12.41 16.62
CA GLY A 3 -27.86 11.36 15.76
C GLY A 3 -28.37 10.18 16.62
N LYS A 4 -29.60 9.75 16.39
CA LYS A 4 -30.20 8.59 17.04
C LYS A 4 -29.27 7.39 16.85
N ARG A 5 -28.79 6.78 17.95
CA ARG A 5 -28.00 5.54 17.91
C ARG A 5 -28.81 4.45 17.20
N LYS A 6 -28.32 3.96 16.07
CA LYS A 6 -29.00 2.92 15.27
C LYS A 6 -29.04 1.53 15.95
N HIS A 7 -28.28 1.32 17.02
CA HIS A 7 -28.17 0.03 17.71
C HIS A 7 -28.31 0.20 19.22
N GLN A 8 -29.11 -0.64 19.81
CA GLN A 8 -29.34 -0.70 21.26
C GLN A 8 -28.16 -1.34 22.01
N PHE A 9 -27.30 -2.09 21.32
CA PHE A 9 -26.17 -2.81 21.87
C PHE A 9 -24.87 -2.45 21.16
N VAL A 10 -23.75 -2.51 21.90
CA VAL A 10 -22.41 -2.31 21.35
C VAL A 10 -21.94 -3.58 20.64
N SER A 11 -21.17 -3.44 19.57
CA SER A 11 -20.64 -4.59 18.83
C SER A 11 -19.65 -5.42 19.68
N PRO A 12 -19.55 -6.77 19.47
CA PRO A 12 -18.55 -7.59 20.13
C PRO A 12 -17.11 -7.08 19.95
N SER A 13 -16.80 -6.50 18.80
CA SER A 13 -15.52 -5.87 18.49
C SER A 13 -15.24 -4.67 19.41
N THR A 14 -16.25 -3.79 19.59
CA THR A 14 -16.13 -2.63 20.49
C THR A 14 -15.94 -3.07 21.94
N VAL A 15 -16.70 -4.08 22.41
CA VAL A 15 -16.54 -4.64 23.77
C VAL A 15 -15.11 -5.14 23.98
N ARG A 16 -14.55 -5.89 23.01
CA ARG A 16 -13.17 -6.37 23.06
C ARG A 16 -12.13 -5.26 23.07
N SER A 17 -12.38 -4.17 22.33
CA SER A 17 -11.48 -3.01 22.30
C SER A 17 -11.48 -2.28 23.67
N VAL A 18 -12.66 -2.06 24.25
CA VAL A 18 -12.78 -1.48 25.60
C VAL A 18 -12.11 -2.37 26.64
N HIS A 19 -12.37 -3.68 26.60
CA HIS A 19 -11.73 -4.64 27.51
C HIS A 19 -10.20 -4.59 27.40
N LYS A 20 -9.63 -4.50 26.17
CA LYS A 20 -8.17 -4.41 25.97
C LYS A 20 -7.59 -3.17 26.65
N ILE A 21 -8.27 -2.03 26.56
CA ILE A 21 -7.83 -0.78 27.21
C ILE A 21 -7.90 -0.92 28.73
N LEU A 22 -9.03 -1.38 29.28
CA LEU A 22 -9.21 -1.57 30.70
C LEU A 22 -8.21 -2.57 31.27
N ARG A 23 -8.01 -3.71 30.57
CA ARG A 23 -7.04 -4.72 31.00
C ARG A 23 -5.64 -4.13 31.10
N SER A 24 -5.22 -3.34 30.11
CA SER A 24 -3.90 -2.67 30.14
C SER A 24 -3.78 -1.66 31.27
N ALA A 25 -4.84 -0.87 31.51
CA ALA A 25 -4.86 0.11 32.59
C ALA A 25 -4.79 -0.56 33.97
N PHE A 26 -5.58 -1.61 34.21
CA PHE A 26 -5.55 -2.35 35.47
C PHE A 26 -4.27 -3.16 35.64
N GLU A 27 -3.64 -3.66 34.58
CA GLU A 27 -2.32 -4.27 34.65
C GLU A 27 -1.26 -3.27 35.14
N GLN A 28 -1.34 -2.01 34.68
CA GLN A 28 -0.46 -0.96 35.15
C GLN A 28 -0.76 -0.57 36.57
N ALA A 29 -2.04 -0.54 37.00
CA ALA A 29 -2.42 -0.27 38.38
C ALA A 29 -1.91 -1.34 39.36
N VAL A 30 -1.91 -2.62 38.95
CA VAL A 30 -1.30 -3.71 39.74
C VAL A 30 0.21 -3.51 39.85
N LYS A 31 0.90 -3.12 38.78
CA LYS A 31 2.34 -2.82 38.82
C LYS A 31 2.69 -1.63 39.72
N TRP A 32 1.77 -0.69 39.87
CA TRP A 32 1.91 0.45 40.77
C TRP A 32 1.42 0.16 42.20
N GLU A 33 1.07 -1.11 42.49
CA GLU A 33 0.56 -1.55 43.81
C GLU A 33 -0.73 -0.84 44.24
N LEU A 34 -1.47 -0.22 43.30
CA LEU A 34 -2.76 0.42 43.57
C LEU A 34 -3.90 -0.58 43.73
N MET A 35 -3.68 -1.81 43.28
CA MET A 35 -4.62 -2.94 43.40
C MET A 35 -3.87 -4.27 43.36
N GLU A 36 -4.46 -5.28 44.00
CA GLU A 36 -3.82 -6.61 44.09
C GLU A 36 -3.95 -7.45 42.81
N LYS A 37 -5.09 -7.34 42.14
CA LYS A 37 -5.42 -8.20 40.98
C LYS A 37 -6.12 -7.40 39.91
N ASN A 38 -5.85 -7.76 38.66
CA ASN A 38 -6.53 -7.19 37.51
C ASN A 38 -7.89 -7.88 37.28
N PRO A 39 -9.04 -7.22 37.48
CA PRO A 39 -10.37 -7.83 37.35
C PRO A 39 -10.72 -8.24 35.92
N CYS A 40 -10.04 -7.66 34.91
CA CYS A 40 -10.30 -7.97 33.50
C CYS A 40 -9.75 -9.34 33.07
N ILE A 41 -8.88 -10.00 33.86
CA ILE A 41 -8.29 -11.29 33.47
C ILE A 41 -9.37 -12.37 33.38
N TYR A 42 -10.36 -12.32 34.25
CA TYR A 42 -11.43 -13.33 34.32
C TYR A 42 -12.70 -12.94 33.58
N ALA A 43 -12.69 -11.79 32.87
CA ALA A 43 -13.87 -11.33 32.16
C ALA A 43 -14.17 -12.21 30.93
N THR A 44 -15.41 -12.72 30.84
CA THR A 44 -15.89 -13.45 29.68
C THR A 44 -16.21 -12.50 28.54
N LEU A 45 -15.51 -12.64 27.43
CA LEU A 45 -15.70 -11.79 26.26
C LEU A 45 -16.68 -12.41 25.26
N PRO A 46 -17.50 -11.59 24.59
CA PRO A 46 -18.40 -12.09 23.55
C PRO A 46 -17.59 -12.73 22.41
N LYS A 47 -18.13 -13.80 21.83
CA LYS A 47 -17.55 -14.42 20.63
C LYS A 47 -17.51 -13.39 19.50
N TYR A 48 -16.39 -13.32 18.83
CA TYR A 48 -16.18 -12.41 17.69
C TYR A 48 -15.55 -13.19 16.54
N THR A 49 -16.26 -13.20 15.43
CA THR A 49 -15.73 -13.69 14.16
C THR A 49 -15.40 -12.48 13.29
N ALA A 50 -14.15 -12.32 12.92
CA ALA A 50 -13.74 -11.26 12.02
C ALA A 50 -14.45 -11.46 10.68
N LYS A 51 -15.17 -10.44 10.21
CA LYS A 51 -15.70 -10.45 8.84
C LYS A 51 -14.52 -10.42 7.87
N LYS A 52 -14.48 -11.36 6.94
CA LYS A 52 -13.56 -11.25 5.79
C LYS A 52 -13.86 -9.92 5.09
N ARG A 53 -12.82 -9.15 4.85
CA ARG A 53 -12.94 -7.92 4.07
C ARG A 53 -12.85 -8.28 2.60
N ASP A 54 -13.74 -7.71 1.81
CA ASP A 54 -13.65 -7.82 0.37
C ASP A 54 -12.40 -7.09 -0.11
N ILE A 55 -11.70 -7.72 -1.03
CA ILE A 55 -10.56 -7.15 -1.75
C ILE A 55 -10.88 -7.18 -3.24
N TRP A 56 -10.46 -6.16 -3.95
CA TRP A 56 -10.61 -6.18 -5.40
C TRP A 56 -9.65 -7.17 -6.05
N THR A 57 -10.15 -7.87 -7.05
CA THR A 57 -9.29 -8.63 -7.98
C THR A 57 -8.47 -7.65 -8.83
N ALA A 58 -7.44 -8.15 -9.53
CA ALA A 58 -6.68 -7.33 -10.46
C ALA A 58 -7.58 -6.71 -11.54
N GLU A 59 -8.49 -7.48 -12.10
CA GLU A 59 -9.45 -7.02 -13.12
C GLU A 59 -10.33 -5.88 -12.60
N THR A 60 -10.90 -6.05 -11.39
CA THR A 60 -11.71 -4.99 -10.75
C THR A 60 -10.89 -3.74 -10.49
N LEU A 61 -9.63 -3.90 -10.05
CA LEU A 61 -8.73 -2.77 -9.80
C LEU A 61 -8.41 -2.02 -11.10
N PHE A 62 -8.04 -2.73 -12.17
CA PHE A 62 -7.76 -2.11 -13.46
C PHE A 62 -8.99 -1.38 -14.00
N HIS A 63 -10.16 -2.02 -13.97
CA HIS A 63 -11.40 -1.36 -14.37
C HIS A 63 -11.69 -0.11 -13.53
N ALA A 64 -11.52 -0.17 -12.20
CA ALA A 64 -11.70 0.99 -11.34
C ALA A 64 -10.73 2.15 -11.67
N LEU A 65 -9.49 1.83 -12.05
CA LEU A 65 -8.50 2.84 -12.46
C LEU A 65 -8.84 3.45 -13.83
N GLU A 66 -9.42 2.69 -14.76
CA GLU A 66 -9.85 3.17 -16.07
C GLU A 66 -11.02 4.16 -15.94
N VAL A 67 -12.01 3.85 -15.10
CA VAL A 67 -13.21 4.68 -14.91
C VAL A 67 -13.04 5.78 -13.86
N CYS A 68 -11.87 5.89 -13.23
CA CYS A 68 -11.58 6.90 -12.22
C CYS A 68 -11.16 8.22 -12.85
N ASP A 69 -12.02 9.24 -12.81
CA ASP A 69 -11.72 10.58 -13.36
C ASP A 69 -10.92 11.47 -12.40
N ASP A 70 -10.92 11.19 -11.09
CA ASP A 70 -10.14 11.96 -10.11
C ASP A 70 -8.66 11.52 -10.14
N PRO A 71 -7.73 12.38 -10.64
CA PRO A 71 -6.30 12.04 -10.74
C PRO A 71 -5.65 11.82 -9.37
N ARG A 72 -6.12 12.48 -8.32
CA ARG A 72 -5.62 12.27 -6.94
C ARG A 72 -6.03 10.91 -6.42
N LEU A 73 -7.30 10.53 -6.58
CA LEU A 73 -7.77 9.22 -6.16
C LEU A 73 -7.05 8.12 -6.95
N ARG A 74 -6.90 8.28 -8.26
CA ARG A 74 -6.17 7.34 -9.15
C ARG A 74 -4.73 7.15 -8.68
N LEU A 75 -4.00 8.24 -8.38
CA LEU A 75 -2.65 8.17 -7.83
C LEU A 75 -2.64 7.48 -6.45
N CYS A 76 -3.58 7.84 -5.56
CA CYS A 76 -3.68 7.24 -4.23
C CYS A 76 -3.92 5.73 -4.29
N ILE A 77 -4.79 5.25 -5.17
CA ILE A 77 -5.05 3.81 -5.38
C ILE A 77 -3.78 3.12 -5.88
N ASN A 78 -3.13 3.66 -6.92
CA ASN A 78 -1.90 3.09 -7.47
C ASN A 78 -0.79 2.99 -6.43
N LEU A 79 -0.50 4.06 -5.68
CA LEU A 79 0.53 4.06 -4.64
C LEU A 79 0.18 3.11 -3.48
N SER A 80 -1.08 3.08 -3.04
CA SER A 80 -1.48 2.17 -1.96
C SER A 80 -1.39 0.71 -2.39
N PHE A 81 -1.75 0.40 -3.63
CA PHE A 81 -1.69 -0.96 -4.16
C PHE A 81 -0.25 -1.39 -4.51
N SER A 82 0.55 -0.56 -5.19
CA SER A 82 1.92 -0.94 -5.56
C SER A 82 2.89 -0.93 -4.37
N CYS A 83 2.74 0.02 -3.46
CA CYS A 83 3.69 0.27 -2.37
C CYS A 83 3.19 -0.18 -0.99
N SER A 84 2.01 -0.77 -0.90
CA SER A 84 1.39 -1.20 0.38
C SER A 84 1.25 -0.07 1.40
N LEU A 85 1.02 1.19 0.98
CA LEU A 85 0.97 2.35 1.87
C LEU A 85 -0.30 2.39 2.72
N ARG A 86 -0.17 2.89 3.94
CA ARG A 86 -1.32 3.36 4.74
C ARG A 86 -1.76 4.72 4.22
N LEU A 87 -3.06 5.03 4.30
CA LEU A 87 -3.57 6.32 3.80
C LEU A 87 -2.88 7.52 4.46
N GLY A 88 -2.58 7.45 5.76
CA GLY A 88 -1.85 8.52 6.46
C GLY A 88 -0.40 8.68 5.97
N GLU A 89 0.31 7.60 5.68
CA GLU A 89 1.66 7.61 5.09
C GLU A 89 1.63 8.25 3.70
N LEU A 90 0.66 7.85 2.88
CA LEU A 90 0.47 8.34 1.52
C LEU A 90 0.16 9.84 1.49
N LEU A 91 -0.78 10.31 2.32
CA LEU A 91 -1.15 11.73 2.40
C LEU A 91 -0.06 12.59 3.06
N GLY A 92 0.83 11.98 3.85
CA GLY A 92 1.99 12.64 4.46
C GLY A 92 3.27 12.57 3.62
N LEU A 93 3.22 11.94 2.44
CA LEU A 93 4.37 11.87 1.53
C LEU A 93 4.67 13.25 0.95
N THR A 94 5.94 13.64 0.99
CA THR A 94 6.45 14.91 0.46
C THR A 94 7.43 14.65 -0.66
N TRP A 95 7.56 15.60 -1.60
CA TRP A 95 8.40 15.45 -2.80
C TRP A 95 9.89 15.26 -2.50
N ASP A 96 10.38 15.77 -1.36
CA ASP A 96 11.76 15.52 -0.87
C ASP A 96 12.02 14.05 -0.50
N CYS A 97 10.96 13.26 -0.37
CA CYS A 97 11.02 11.83 -0.08
C CYS A 97 10.74 10.96 -1.32
N VAL A 98 10.75 11.52 -2.52
CA VAL A 98 10.42 10.83 -3.78
C VAL A 98 11.58 10.96 -4.75
N ASP A 99 12.20 9.83 -5.10
CA ASP A 99 13.20 9.75 -6.17
C ASP A 99 12.58 9.19 -7.44
N ILE A 100 12.27 10.08 -8.37
CA ILE A 100 11.75 9.80 -9.70
C ILE A 100 12.61 10.46 -10.78
N SER A 101 13.92 10.56 -10.52
CA SER A 101 14.86 11.03 -11.54
C SER A 101 14.86 10.08 -12.75
N PRO A 102 15.09 10.59 -13.97
CA PRO A 102 15.16 9.76 -15.16
C PRO A 102 16.15 8.61 -15.00
N GLU A 103 17.30 8.86 -14.39
CA GLU A 103 18.35 7.89 -14.14
C GLU A 103 17.88 6.79 -13.17
N SER A 104 17.14 7.16 -12.13
CA SER A 104 16.58 6.20 -11.17
C SER A 104 15.46 5.36 -11.79
N ILE A 105 14.62 5.96 -12.64
CA ILE A 105 13.55 5.24 -13.36
C ILE A 105 14.15 4.23 -14.33
N GLU A 106 15.11 4.64 -15.16
CA GLU A 106 15.76 3.77 -16.13
C GLU A 106 16.51 2.61 -15.46
N ALA A 107 17.16 2.89 -14.34
CA ALA A 107 17.88 1.89 -13.57
C ALA A 107 16.98 0.99 -12.69
N GLY A 108 15.65 1.19 -12.70
CA GLY A 108 14.71 0.46 -11.85
C GLY A 108 14.89 0.73 -10.35
N ARG A 109 15.41 1.90 -9.99
CA ARG A 109 15.70 2.32 -8.60
C ARG A 109 14.82 3.48 -8.12
N ALA A 110 13.85 3.92 -8.92
CA ALA A 110 12.89 4.92 -8.49
C ALA A 110 12.24 4.48 -7.17
N SER A 111 12.12 5.39 -6.21
CA SER A 111 11.74 5.02 -4.85
C SER A 111 11.03 6.13 -4.10
N ILE A 112 10.34 5.74 -3.03
CA ILE A 112 9.77 6.65 -2.03
C ILE A 112 10.32 6.29 -0.64
N TYR A 113 10.58 7.31 0.15
CA TYR A 113 11.04 7.16 1.54
C TYR A 113 9.92 7.54 2.51
N ILE A 114 9.39 6.57 3.22
CA ILE A 114 8.30 6.76 4.19
C ILE A 114 8.90 7.07 5.54
N ASN A 115 8.81 8.31 5.99
CA ASN A 115 9.27 8.80 7.29
C ASN A 115 8.28 9.76 7.96
N LYS A 116 7.12 9.98 7.34
CA LYS A 116 6.09 10.91 7.80
C LYS A 116 4.70 10.29 7.62
N GLU A 117 3.75 10.74 8.41
CA GLU A 117 2.32 10.45 8.24
C GLU A 117 1.47 11.69 8.52
N LEU A 118 0.43 11.89 7.73
CA LEU A 118 -0.57 12.93 7.94
C LEU A 118 -1.68 12.37 8.85
N GLN A 119 -1.95 13.08 9.95
CA GLN A 119 -2.99 12.69 10.89
C GLN A 119 -3.80 13.90 11.35
N ARG A 120 -5.12 13.72 11.54
CA ARG A 120 -5.97 14.67 12.25
C ARG A 120 -5.98 14.32 13.74
N VAL A 121 -5.64 15.27 14.58
CA VAL A 121 -5.51 15.10 16.02
C VAL A 121 -6.33 16.13 16.79
N ASP A 122 -6.76 15.80 18.00
CA ASP A 122 -7.41 16.71 18.91
C ASP A 122 -6.40 17.74 19.44
N ILE A 123 -6.78 19.03 19.42
CA ILE A 123 -5.90 20.14 19.79
C ILE A 123 -5.52 20.10 21.29
N ALA A 124 -6.47 19.73 22.15
CA ALA A 124 -6.21 19.65 23.59
C ALA A 124 -5.23 18.52 23.88
N SER A 125 -5.41 17.37 23.25
CA SER A 125 -4.49 16.22 23.34
C SER A 125 -3.09 16.57 22.79
N LEU A 126 -3.04 17.29 21.67
CA LEU A 126 -1.78 17.72 21.05
C LEU A 126 -0.99 18.65 21.98
N ASN A 127 -1.67 19.63 22.60
CA ASN A 127 -1.05 20.56 23.52
C ASN A 127 -0.60 19.86 24.83
N ALA A 128 -1.40 18.93 25.35
CA ALA A 128 -1.03 18.13 26.53
C ALA A 128 0.21 17.25 26.30
N LEU A 129 0.47 16.85 25.06
CA LEU A 129 1.65 16.08 24.64
C LEU A 129 2.79 16.97 24.11
N GLU A 130 2.73 18.29 24.32
CA GLU A 130 3.76 19.25 23.93
C GLU A 130 4.20 19.13 22.47
N ASN A 131 3.24 18.81 21.57
CA ASN A 131 3.48 18.55 20.15
C ASN A 131 4.53 17.46 19.85
N LYS A 132 4.66 16.47 20.71
CA LYS A 132 5.65 15.40 20.56
C LYS A 132 5.53 14.72 19.20
N ASN A 133 6.65 14.58 18.48
CA ASN A 133 6.77 13.96 17.16
C ASN A 133 6.05 14.72 16.04
N VAL A 134 5.58 15.93 16.24
CA VAL A 134 4.98 16.78 15.20
C VAL A 134 6.08 17.49 14.41
N ILE A 135 6.05 17.33 13.08
CA ILE A 135 6.96 17.99 12.14
C ILE A 135 6.35 19.33 11.69
N THR A 136 5.07 19.27 11.30
CA THR A 136 4.33 20.44 10.81
C THR A 136 2.91 20.42 11.36
N ARG A 137 2.45 21.53 11.89
CA ARG A 137 1.04 21.76 12.23
C ARG A 137 0.43 22.64 11.18
N PHE A 138 -0.57 22.15 10.48
CA PHE A 138 -1.25 22.91 9.43
C PHE A 138 -2.26 23.90 10.02
N PRO A 139 -2.53 25.02 9.34
CA PRO A 139 -3.51 25.97 9.80
C PRO A 139 -4.91 25.36 9.85
N SER A 140 -5.68 25.73 10.85
CA SER A 140 -7.06 25.30 10.99
C SER A 140 -7.96 26.21 10.14
N LEU A 141 -8.88 25.62 9.37
CA LEU A 141 -9.83 26.39 8.53
C LEU A 141 -10.83 27.21 9.34
N SER A 142 -10.98 26.95 10.64
CA SER A 142 -11.87 27.67 11.54
C SER A 142 -11.33 27.66 12.96
N SER A 143 -11.49 28.78 13.66
CA SER A 143 -11.18 28.91 15.09
C SER A 143 -12.04 28.03 16.01
N ARG A 144 -13.14 27.51 15.50
CA ARG A 144 -14.05 26.60 16.25
C ARG A 144 -13.67 25.12 16.13
N CYS A 145 -12.63 24.80 15.33
CA CYS A 145 -12.19 23.42 15.18
C CYS A 145 -11.51 22.94 16.46
N THR A 146 -11.96 21.80 17.00
CA THR A 146 -11.30 21.11 18.12
C THR A 146 -10.17 20.20 17.67
N THR A 147 -10.03 19.99 16.35
CA THR A 147 -9.01 19.11 15.75
C THR A 147 -8.20 19.86 14.69
N VAL A 148 -6.97 19.42 14.50
CA VAL A 148 -6.04 19.99 13.52
C VAL A 148 -5.31 18.87 12.77
N GLN A 149 -4.94 19.12 11.51
CA GLN A 149 -4.04 18.24 10.77
C GLN A 149 -2.60 18.51 11.17
N VAL A 150 -1.85 17.43 11.34
CA VAL A 150 -0.42 17.48 11.60
C VAL A 150 0.32 16.47 10.73
N LEU A 151 1.49 16.86 10.27
CA LEU A 151 2.49 15.97 9.72
C LEU A 151 3.39 15.54 10.87
N LYS A 152 3.54 14.25 11.08
CA LYS A 152 4.32 13.73 12.20
C LYS A 152 5.16 12.52 11.81
N SER A 153 6.15 12.20 12.61
CA SER A 153 6.93 10.97 12.49
C SER A 153 6.05 9.73 12.74
N PRO A 154 6.31 8.60 12.07
CA PRO A 154 5.62 7.36 12.32
C PRO A 154 5.79 6.89 13.77
N LYS A 155 4.82 6.11 14.26
CA LYS A 155 4.82 5.61 15.64
C LYS A 155 5.94 4.62 15.95
N THR A 156 6.41 3.87 14.93
CA THR A 156 7.42 2.82 15.08
C THR A 156 8.51 2.95 14.03
N ASP A 157 9.74 2.62 14.38
CA ASP A 157 10.88 2.65 13.47
C ASP A 157 10.68 1.70 12.26
N SER A 158 9.98 0.58 12.45
CA SER A 158 9.63 -0.35 11.36
C SER A 158 8.72 0.25 10.30
N SER A 159 8.08 1.39 10.58
CA SER A 159 7.29 2.13 9.59
C SER A 159 8.16 3.01 8.69
N ILE A 160 9.38 3.36 9.13
CA ILE A 160 10.34 4.13 8.34
C ILE A 160 11.03 3.16 7.37
N ARG A 161 10.86 3.41 6.08
CA ARG A 161 11.35 2.49 5.04
C ARG A 161 11.45 3.15 3.67
N THR A 162 12.35 2.64 2.84
CA THR A 162 12.37 2.93 1.40
C THR A 162 11.58 1.85 0.67
N ILE A 163 10.77 2.26 -0.30
CA ILE A 163 9.99 1.36 -1.15
C ILE A 163 10.33 1.70 -2.60
N PHE A 164 10.74 0.70 -3.37
CA PHE A 164 10.98 0.87 -4.80
C PHE A 164 9.67 0.92 -5.58
N LEU A 165 9.62 1.80 -6.57
CA LEU A 165 8.45 2.02 -7.39
C LEU A 165 8.50 1.16 -8.66
N PRO A 166 7.39 0.54 -9.07
CA PRO A 166 7.25 0.07 -10.43
C PRO A 166 7.42 1.23 -11.42
N LYS A 167 8.08 1.00 -12.56
CA LYS A 167 8.35 2.04 -13.57
C LYS A 167 7.10 2.83 -13.94
N THR A 168 5.99 2.16 -14.22
CA THR A 168 4.70 2.80 -14.55
C THR A 168 4.22 3.78 -13.46
N VAL A 169 4.42 3.43 -12.18
CA VAL A 169 4.01 4.29 -11.06
C VAL A 169 4.95 5.48 -10.89
N ALA A 170 6.24 5.28 -11.15
CA ALA A 170 7.22 6.37 -11.16
C ALA A 170 6.93 7.37 -12.29
N GLU A 171 6.64 6.90 -13.50
CA GLU A 171 6.24 7.75 -14.63
C GLU A 171 4.94 8.51 -14.36
N MET A 172 3.95 7.86 -13.72
CA MET A 172 2.71 8.51 -13.27
C MET A 172 3.01 9.65 -12.26
N LEU A 173 3.94 9.45 -11.33
CA LEU A 173 4.37 10.49 -10.38
C LEU A 173 5.06 11.66 -11.08
N VAL A 174 5.88 11.41 -12.10
CA VAL A 174 6.50 12.48 -12.92
C VAL A 174 5.42 13.35 -13.57
N GLN A 175 4.43 12.73 -14.22
CA GLN A 175 3.32 13.44 -14.84
C GLN A 175 2.50 14.23 -13.81
N TYR A 176 2.14 13.57 -12.69
CA TYR A 176 1.37 14.21 -11.62
C TYR A 176 2.10 15.41 -11.01
N LYS A 177 3.43 15.29 -10.83
CA LYS A 177 4.27 16.41 -10.36
C LYS A 177 4.22 17.58 -11.32
N ALA A 178 4.36 17.34 -12.61
CA ALA A 178 4.31 18.39 -13.62
C ALA A 178 2.96 19.14 -13.59
N GLU A 179 1.84 18.42 -13.50
CA GLU A 179 0.50 19.02 -13.38
C GLU A 179 0.33 19.85 -12.08
N GLN A 180 0.88 19.34 -10.97
CA GLN A 180 0.87 20.07 -9.69
C GLN A 180 1.76 21.33 -9.75
N ASP A 181 2.95 21.25 -10.36
CA ASP A 181 3.86 22.38 -10.54
C ASP A 181 3.20 23.47 -11.41
N MET A 182 2.53 23.11 -12.51
CA MET A 182 1.73 24.04 -13.33
C MET A 182 0.62 24.72 -12.52
N THR A 183 -0.08 23.98 -11.67
CA THR A 183 -1.12 24.53 -10.79
C THR A 183 -0.54 25.50 -9.77
N ARG A 184 0.58 25.14 -9.15
CA ARG A 184 1.31 26.00 -8.21
C ARG A 184 1.75 27.31 -8.88
N ASP A 185 2.34 27.23 -10.07
CA ASP A 185 2.84 28.37 -10.79
C ASP A 185 1.69 29.31 -11.23
N ALA A 186 0.53 28.73 -11.62
CA ALA A 186 -0.65 29.50 -12.00
C ALA A 186 -1.29 30.23 -10.80
N LEU A 187 -1.28 29.64 -9.62
CA LEU A 187 -1.87 30.23 -8.40
C LEU A 187 -0.90 31.14 -7.64
N GLY A 188 0.41 31.00 -7.87
CA GLY A 188 1.43 31.83 -7.22
C GLY A 188 1.29 31.82 -5.69
N THR A 189 1.12 33.00 -5.10
CA THR A 189 1.04 33.16 -3.64
C THR A 189 -0.23 32.60 -3.00
N GLU A 190 -1.24 32.26 -3.77
CA GLU A 190 -2.47 31.62 -3.27
C GLU A 190 -2.26 30.11 -3.02
N TYR A 191 -1.21 29.52 -3.60
CA TYR A 191 -0.85 28.12 -3.36
C TYR A 191 -0.02 28.00 -2.09
N ALA A 192 -0.55 27.29 -1.09
CA ALA A 192 0.17 26.97 0.15
C ALA A 192 1.11 25.77 -0.08
N ASP A 193 2.36 26.02 -0.43
CA ASP A 193 3.33 24.97 -0.73
C ASP A 193 3.88 24.32 0.54
N TYR A 194 3.35 23.16 0.87
CA TYR A 194 3.85 22.28 1.94
C TYR A 194 4.65 21.10 1.39
N ASN A 195 5.05 21.14 0.13
CA ASN A 195 5.81 20.07 -0.53
C ASN A 195 5.10 18.69 -0.52
N LEU A 196 3.79 18.66 -0.33
CA LEU A 196 3.01 17.40 -0.28
C LEU A 196 2.79 16.84 -1.69
N VAL A 197 2.98 15.53 -1.85
CA VAL A 197 2.68 14.83 -3.11
C VAL A 197 1.17 14.87 -3.37
N VAL A 198 0.35 14.53 -2.38
CA VAL A 198 -1.12 14.51 -2.51
C VAL A 198 -1.69 15.76 -1.83
N ALA A 199 -1.39 16.93 -2.40
CA ALA A 199 -1.95 18.18 -1.94
C ALA A 199 -3.39 18.41 -2.44
N GLY A 200 -4.13 19.25 -1.74
CA GLY A 200 -5.41 19.80 -2.19
C GLY A 200 -5.21 20.85 -3.30
N PRO A 201 -6.32 21.37 -3.87
CA PRO A 201 -6.25 22.31 -5.01
C PRO A 201 -5.44 23.58 -4.73
N LEU A 202 -5.41 24.05 -3.49
CA LEU A 202 -4.63 25.22 -3.05
C LEU A 202 -3.35 24.83 -2.29
N GLY A 203 -2.83 23.62 -2.50
CA GLY A 203 -1.61 23.14 -1.84
C GLY A 203 -1.78 22.67 -0.39
N MET A 204 -2.94 22.89 0.22
CA MET A 204 -3.25 22.45 1.57
C MET A 204 -3.30 20.91 1.66
N PRO A 205 -3.04 20.31 2.84
CA PRO A 205 -3.09 18.87 2.99
C PRO A 205 -4.48 18.31 2.69
N THR A 206 -4.51 17.20 1.96
CA THR A 206 -5.76 16.50 1.61
C THR A 206 -6.28 15.72 2.83
N GLU A 207 -7.58 15.86 3.12
CA GLU A 207 -8.24 15.11 4.19
C GLU A 207 -8.44 13.63 3.81
N GLN A 208 -8.27 12.74 4.78
CA GLN A 208 -8.58 11.32 4.58
C GLN A 208 -10.05 11.11 4.20
N SER A 209 -10.95 11.94 4.73
CA SER A 209 -12.38 11.93 4.40
C SER A 209 -12.64 12.26 2.94
N THR A 210 -11.85 13.14 2.33
CA THR A 210 -11.95 13.49 0.90
C THR A 210 -11.64 12.28 0.03
N ILE A 211 -10.53 11.60 0.27
CA ILE A 211 -10.15 10.39 -0.49
C ILE A 211 -11.14 9.26 -0.27
N ASN A 212 -11.58 9.03 0.98
CA ASN A 212 -12.59 8.01 1.25
C ASN A 212 -13.96 8.35 0.62
N GLY A 213 -14.32 9.64 0.55
CA GLY A 213 -15.51 10.12 -0.12
C GLY A 213 -15.45 9.89 -1.64
N ALA A 214 -14.34 10.26 -2.26
CA ALA A 214 -14.10 10.03 -3.69
C ALA A 214 -14.10 8.53 -4.04
N LEU A 215 -13.46 7.68 -3.21
CA LEU A 215 -13.52 6.23 -3.39
C LEU A 215 -14.94 5.68 -3.30
N LYS A 216 -15.72 6.16 -2.32
CA LYS A 216 -17.11 5.74 -2.17
C LYS A 216 -17.94 6.13 -3.38
N GLN A 217 -17.75 7.33 -3.90
CA GLN A 217 -18.42 7.82 -5.11
C GLN A 217 -18.05 6.97 -6.33
N LEU A 218 -16.76 6.71 -6.57
CA LEU A 218 -16.29 5.83 -7.65
C LEU A 218 -16.95 4.45 -7.59
N ILE A 219 -17.02 3.85 -6.38
CA ILE A 219 -17.67 2.54 -6.17
C ILE A 219 -19.16 2.59 -6.49
N GLU A 220 -19.89 3.62 -6.04
CA GLU A 220 -21.34 3.73 -6.21
C GLU A 220 -21.72 4.04 -7.67
N GLU A 221 -20.98 4.91 -8.36
CA GLU A 221 -21.22 5.29 -9.75
C GLU A 221 -20.95 4.15 -10.74
N ASN A 222 -19.95 3.32 -10.44
CA ASN A 222 -19.54 2.23 -11.35
C ASN A 222 -19.94 0.83 -10.86
N ASN A 223 -20.82 0.73 -9.87
CA ASN A 223 -21.28 -0.54 -9.29
C ASN A 223 -20.16 -1.50 -8.89
N LEU A 224 -19.03 -0.97 -8.40
CA LEU A 224 -17.89 -1.76 -7.98
C LEU A 224 -18.13 -2.46 -6.63
N PRO A 225 -17.46 -3.58 -6.34
CA PRO A 225 -17.53 -4.22 -5.03
C PRO A 225 -17.10 -3.26 -3.91
N LYS A 226 -17.85 -3.26 -2.81
CA LYS A 226 -17.59 -2.34 -1.68
C LYS A 226 -16.30 -2.68 -0.98
N VAL A 227 -15.34 -1.76 -1.02
CA VAL A 227 -14.08 -1.84 -0.28
C VAL A 227 -13.85 -0.54 0.51
N VAL A 228 -12.91 -0.58 1.43
CA VAL A 228 -12.37 0.60 2.11
C VAL A 228 -10.96 0.86 1.62
N PHE A 229 -10.47 2.10 1.73
CA PHE A 229 -9.15 2.44 1.18
C PHE A 229 -8.03 1.51 1.69
N HIS A 230 -8.10 1.09 2.95
CA HIS A 230 -7.13 0.15 3.52
C HIS A 230 -7.13 -1.25 2.85
N SER A 231 -8.19 -1.60 2.12
CA SER A 231 -8.26 -2.87 1.35
C SER A 231 -7.21 -2.92 0.24
N PHE A 232 -6.81 -1.78 -0.36
CA PHE A 232 -5.76 -1.74 -1.38
C PHE A 232 -4.41 -2.21 -0.84
N ARG A 233 -4.07 -1.82 0.38
CA ARG A 233 -2.88 -2.33 1.07
C ARG A 233 -2.98 -3.84 1.31
N HIS A 234 -4.14 -4.36 1.69
CA HIS A 234 -4.35 -5.80 1.82
C HIS A 234 -4.20 -6.52 0.47
N SER A 235 -4.81 -5.99 -0.58
CA SER A 235 -4.63 -6.52 -1.94
C SER A 235 -3.16 -6.53 -2.35
N SER A 236 -2.44 -5.42 -2.13
CA SER A 236 -1.01 -5.30 -2.40
C SER A 236 -0.19 -6.43 -1.77
N ILE A 237 -0.37 -6.62 -0.46
CA ILE A 237 0.35 -7.66 0.29
C ILE A 237 0.03 -9.05 -0.25
N THR A 238 -1.25 -9.31 -0.54
CA THR A 238 -1.73 -10.56 -1.14
C THR A 238 -1.04 -10.85 -2.47
N TYR A 239 -1.03 -9.84 -3.37
CA TYR A 239 -0.41 -9.99 -4.68
C TYR A 239 1.12 -10.14 -4.58
N LYS A 240 1.79 -9.36 -3.74
CA LYS A 240 3.22 -9.47 -3.52
C LYS A 240 3.62 -10.84 -2.99
N LEU A 241 2.85 -11.42 -2.04
CA LEU A 241 3.10 -12.78 -1.56
C LEU A 241 2.93 -13.83 -2.66
N LYS A 242 1.93 -13.67 -3.52
CA LYS A 242 1.74 -14.57 -4.68
C LYS A 242 2.88 -14.46 -5.69
N LEU A 243 3.31 -13.23 -6.00
CA LEU A 243 4.34 -12.97 -7.01
C LEU A 243 5.74 -13.41 -6.57
N ASN A 244 6.06 -13.33 -5.28
CA ASN A 244 7.40 -13.66 -4.77
C ASN A 244 7.49 -15.05 -4.11
N GLY A 245 6.52 -15.94 -4.40
CA GLY A 245 6.53 -17.31 -3.87
C GLY A 245 6.42 -17.39 -2.35
N GLY A 246 5.72 -16.45 -1.71
CA GLY A 246 5.45 -16.46 -0.27
C GLY A 246 6.58 -15.87 0.59
N ASP A 247 7.50 -15.07 0.04
CA ASP A 247 8.54 -14.40 0.84
C ASP A 247 7.95 -13.33 1.75
N ILE A 248 7.60 -13.77 2.96
CA ILE A 248 7.01 -12.94 4.02
C ILE A 248 7.96 -11.81 4.43
N LYS A 249 9.27 -12.05 4.44
CA LYS A 249 10.29 -11.07 4.84
C LYS A 249 10.34 -9.87 3.88
N ALA A 250 10.37 -10.14 2.58
CA ALA A 250 10.35 -9.09 1.56
C ALA A 250 9.07 -8.26 1.65
N VAL A 251 7.90 -8.91 1.78
CA VAL A 251 6.60 -8.23 1.90
C VAL A 251 6.47 -7.47 3.22
N GLN A 252 7.05 -7.98 4.31
CA GLN A 252 7.12 -7.28 5.60
C GLN A 252 7.92 -5.98 5.46
N GLY A 253 9.06 -6.00 4.78
CA GLY A 253 9.89 -4.83 4.52
C GLY A 253 9.11 -3.74 3.78
N ASP A 254 8.48 -4.08 2.66
CA ASP A 254 7.67 -3.14 1.87
C ASP A 254 6.47 -2.57 2.63
N SER A 255 5.80 -3.44 3.37
CA SER A 255 4.57 -3.05 4.07
C SER A 255 4.82 -2.35 5.42
N GLY A 256 6.03 -2.46 6.01
CA GLY A 256 6.34 -1.88 7.32
C GLY A 256 5.48 -2.47 8.45
N HIS A 257 5.25 -3.79 8.43
CA HIS A 257 4.64 -4.48 9.56
C HIS A 257 5.71 -4.81 10.61
N ALA A 258 5.46 -4.46 11.87
CA ALA A 258 6.39 -4.70 12.96
C ALA A 258 6.65 -6.20 13.22
N GLN A 259 5.68 -7.06 12.91
CA GLN A 259 5.76 -8.50 13.11
C GLN A 259 5.34 -9.27 11.85
N ALA A 260 6.10 -10.29 11.49
CA ALA A 260 5.79 -11.18 10.37
C ALA A 260 4.44 -11.92 10.56
N SER A 261 4.07 -12.23 11.80
CA SER A 261 2.78 -12.84 12.15
C SER A 261 1.58 -12.01 11.66
N MET A 262 1.69 -10.67 11.62
CA MET A 262 0.62 -9.82 11.10
C MET A 262 0.41 -10.02 9.59
N VAL A 263 1.44 -10.42 8.86
CA VAL A 263 1.35 -10.77 7.44
C VAL A 263 0.77 -12.18 7.30
N THR A 264 1.26 -13.16 8.08
CA THR A 264 0.84 -14.57 7.99
C THR A 264 -0.59 -14.79 8.45
N GLU A 265 -1.03 -14.20 9.56
CA GLU A 265 -2.39 -14.39 10.09
C GLU A 265 -3.48 -13.86 9.15
N GLN A 266 -3.22 -12.78 8.45
CA GLN A 266 -4.18 -12.20 7.51
C GLN A 266 -4.23 -12.93 6.16
N TYR A 267 -3.13 -13.59 5.77
CA TYR A 267 -2.95 -14.19 4.44
C TYR A 267 -2.77 -15.70 4.48
N ALA A 268 -3.04 -16.34 5.62
CA ALA A 268 -2.94 -17.81 5.80
C ALA A 268 -3.74 -18.61 4.75
N HIS A 269 -4.84 -18.06 4.23
CA HIS A 269 -5.65 -18.71 3.20
C HIS A 269 -4.96 -18.79 1.82
N ILE A 270 -4.00 -17.90 1.54
CA ILE A 270 -3.19 -17.97 0.30
C ILE A 270 -2.21 -19.14 0.39
N LEU A 271 -1.76 -19.43 1.61
CA LEU A 271 -0.87 -20.55 1.90
C LEU A 271 -1.52 -21.92 1.67
N ASP A 272 -2.85 -22.02 1.57
CA ASP A 272 -3.53 -23.29 1.29
C ASP A 272 -3.35 -23.74 -0.17
N ASP A 273 -3.33 -22.81 -1.13
CA ASP A 273 -2.99 -23.12 -2.52
C ASP A 273 -1.50 -23.48 -2.65
N ASP A 274 -0.62 -22.77 -1.93
CA ASP A 274 0.81 -23.08 -1.88
C ASP A 274 1.07 -24.42 -1.18
N ARG A 275 0.26 -24.80 -0.18
CA ARG A 275 0.34 -26.13 0.49
C ARG A 275 0.00 -27.27 -0.46
N ARG A 276 -0.99 -27.10 -1.34
CA ARG A 276 -1.29 -28.09 -2.40
C ARG A 276 -0.13 -28.22 -3.36
N LEU A 277 0.42 -27.08 -3.80
CA LEU A 277 1.57 -27.05 -4.69
C LEU A 277 2.81 -27.69 -4.05
N ASN A 278 3.04 -27.43 -2.76
CA ASN A 278 4.12 -28.07 -2.01
C ASN A 278 3.93 -29.60 -1.90
N ALA A 279 2.70 -30.06 -1.69
CA ALA A 279 2.41 -31.50 -1.67
C ALA A 279 2.68 -32.12 -3.05
N GLN A 280 2.27 -31.48 -4.14
CA GLN A 280 2.58 -31.93 -5.50
C GLN A 280 4.09 -31.95 -5.78
N ARG A 281 4.79 -30.85 -5.45
CA ARG A 281 6.26 -30.77 -5.60
C ARG A 281 6.99 -31.82 -4.79
N PHE A 282 6.49 -32.12 -3.59
CA PHE A 282 7.07 -33.17 -2.75
C PHE A 282 6.84 -34.55 -3.36
N ASP A 283 5.64 -34.80 -3.91
CA ASP A 283 5.33 -36.03 -4.62
C ASP A 283 6.20 -36.21 -5.84
N ASP A 284 6.26 -35.18 -6.70
CA ASP A 284 7.06 -35.19 -7.93
C ASP A 284 8.55 -35.38 -7.65
N PHE A 285 9.06 -34.68 -6.62
CA PHE A 285 10.50 -34.66 -6.35
C PHE A 285 10.95 -35.87 -5.54
N PHE A 286 10.24 -36.20 -4.47
CA PHE A 286 10.67 -37.22 -3.53
C PHE A 286 10.25 -38.63 -3.99
N TYR A 287 9.00 -38.79 -4.42
CA TYR A 287 8.49 -40.11 -4.78
C TYR A 287 8.78 -40.50 -6.23
N GLN A 288 8.78 -39.56 -7.16
CA GLN A 288 9.04 -39.87 -8.56
C GLN A 288 10.53 -39.92 -8.92
N HIS A 289 11.39 -39.18 -8.21
CA HIS A 289 12.85 -39.17 -8.43
C HIS A 289 13.64 -39.99 -7.41
N HIS A 290 13.00 -40.89 -6.66
CA HIS A 290 13.66 -41.86 -5.75
C HIS A 290 14.70 -41.25 -4.80
N GLY A 291 14.44 -40.08 -4.23
CA GLY A 291 15.26 -39.47 -3.16
C GLY A 291 16.62 -38.91 -3.61
N ALA A 292 16.78 -38.55 -4.86
CA ALA A 292 17.89 -37.69 -5.26
C ALA A 292 17.86 -36.41 -4.42
N GLU A 293 19.00 -35.98 -3.85
CA GLU A 293 19.04 -34.71 -3.11
C GLU A 293 18.49 -33.57 -3.96
N PRO A 294 17.61 -32.73 -3.42
CA PRO A 294 17.07 -31.61 -4.16
C PRO A 294 18.22 -30.69 -4.55
N GLU A 295 18.50 -30.60 -5.84
CA GLU A 295 19.25 -29.46 -6.35
C GLU A 295 18.51 -28.22 -5.85
N VAL A 296 19.17 -27.38 -5.09
CA VAL A 296 18.59 -26.11 -4.63
C VAL A 296 18.24 -25.34 -5.89
N LEU A 297 17.00 -25.50 -6.35
CA LEU A 297 16.51 -24.80 -7.52
C LEU A 297 16.74 -23.31 -7.26
N PRO A 298 17.46 -22.59 -8.10
CA PRO A 298 17.51 -21.15 -8.01
C PRO A 298 16.08 -20.66 -7.91
N ARG A 299 15.80 -19.84 -6.92
CA ARG A 299 14.48 -19.28 -6.56
C ARG A 299 13.77 -18.93 -7.86
N ALA A 300 12.70 -19.66 -8.17
CA ALA A 300 12.12 -19.72 -9.50
C ALA A 300 12.09 -18.34 -10.15
N GLU A 301 12.81 -18.18 -11.23
CA GLU A 301 12.43 -17.23 -12.27
C GLU A 301 11.02 -17.66 -12.66
N GLN A 302 10.03 -16.95 -12.11
CA GLN A 302 8.65 -17.17 -12.44
C GLN A 302 8.55 -16.94 -13.93
N SER A 303 8.25 -18.02 -14.63
CA SER A 303 7.98 -18.01 -16.05
C SER A 303 7.11 -16.81 -16.36
N ALA A 304 7.65 -15.90 -17.17
CA ALA A 304 6.86 -14.98 -17.96
C ALA A 304 5.67 -15.76 -18.55
N PRO A 305 4.49 -15.15 -18.66
CA PRO A 305 3.31 -15.83 -19.22
C PRO A 305 3.77 -16.53 -20.48
N LYS A 306 3.49 -17.84 -20.58
CA LYS A 306 3.79 -18.63 -21.78
C LYS A 306 3.27 -17.82 -22.94
N ALA A 307 4.19 -17.26 -23.73
CA ALA A 307 3.85 -16.68 -25.01
C ALA A 307 3.06 -17.75 -25.76
N SER A 308 1.90 -17.37 -26.25
CA SER A 308 1.13 -18.16 -27.19
C SER A 308 2.08 -18.71 -28.25
N PRO A 309 1.90 -19.93 -28.76
CA PRO A 309 2.84 -20.51 -29.70
C PRO A 309 3.11 -19.48 -30.81
N VAL A 310 4.36 -19.05 -30.89
CA VAL A 310 4.82 -18.13 -31.94
C VAL A 310 4.52 -18.84 -33.22
N ASP A 311 3.72 -18.18 -34.06
CA ASP A 311 3.36 -18.65 -35.40
C ASP A 311 4.68 -19.05 -36.09
N THR A 312 4.84 -20.31 -36.41
CA THR A 312 6.04 -20.88 -37.05
C THR A 312 6.38 -20.17 -38.35
N ASP A 313 5.36 -19.59 -39.01
CA ASP A 313 5.50 -18.76 -40.19
C ASP A 313 6.16 -17.39 -39.93
N ALA A 314 5.90 -16.76 -38.79
CA ALA A 314 6.52 -15.49 -38.41
C ALA A 314 8.01 -15.65 -38.07
N ALA A 315 8.39 -16.76 -37.43
CA ALA A 315 9.77 -17.07 -37.14
C ALA A 315 10.58 -17.42 -38.39
N ALA A 316 9.97 -18.13 -39.33
CA ALA A 316 10.56 -18.44 -40.65
C ALA A 316 10.73 -17.18 -41.51
N ALA A 317 9.76 -16.25 -41.46
CA ALA A 317 9.85 -14.96 -42.15
C ALA A 317 10.95 -14.06 -41.55
N LEU A 318 11.12 -14.04 -40.21
CA LEU A 318 12.18 -13.29 -39.57
C LEU A 318 13.59 -13.86 -39.88
N ALA A 319 13.70 -15.19 -39.94
CA ALA A 319 14.95 -15.85 -40.32
C ALA A 319 15.35 -15.57 -41.79
N LYS A 320 14.38 -15.47 -42.70
CA LYS A 320 14.61 -15.07 -44.11
C LYS A 320 15.03 -13.60 -44.22
N LEU A 321 14.43 -12.70 -43.44
CA LEU A 321 14.79 -11.28 -43.42
C LEU A 321 16.20 -11.05 -42.85
N LEU A 322 16.62 -11.82 -41.85
CA LEU A 322 17.97 -11.76 -41.27
C LEU A 322 19.06 -12.38 -42.17
N ALA A 323 18.69 -13.23 -43.08
CA ALA A 323 19.59 -13.83 -44.08
C ALA A 323 19.83 -12.96 -45.33
N ASP A 324 19.10 -11.83 -45.47
CA ASP A 324 19.29 -10.90 -46.57
C ASP A 324 20.52 -10.01 -46.34
N PRO A 325 21.53 -10.02 -47.25
CA PRO A 325 22.76 -9.24 -47.10
C PRO A 325 22.53 -7.72 -47.00
N SER A 326 21.44 -7.21 -47.59
CA SER A 326 21.09 -5.80 -47.53
C SER A 326 20.62 -5.36 -46.12
N MET A 327 19.87 -6.22 -45.42
CA MET A 327 19.45 -5.99 -44.04
C MET A 327 20.61 -6.11 -43.04
N ALA A 328 21.54 -7.01 -43.26
CA ALA A 328 22.72 -7.12 -42.42
C ALA A 328 23.60 -5.84 -42.48
N THR A 329 23.65 -5.19 -43.65
CA THR A 329 24.36 -3.91 -43.84
C THR A 329 23.63 -2.76 -43.13
N LEU A 330 22.29 -2.77 -43.16
CA LEU A 330 21.44 -1.75 -42.52
C LEU A 330 21.56 -1.82 -40.97
N ILE A 331 21.56 -3.01 -40.40
CA ILE A 331 21.77 -3.25 -38.96
C ILE A 331 23.17 -2.84 -38.53
N LYS A 332 24.21 -3.13 -39.30
CA LYS A 332 25.58 -2.65 -39.04
C LYS A 332 25.73 -1.14 -39.07
N ASN A 333 25.00 -0.46 -39.97
CA ASN A 333 25.02 0.99 -40.05
C ASN A 333 24.23 1.66 -38.92
N LEU A 334 23.14 1.04 -38.45
CA LEU A 334 22.41 1.51 -37.27
C LEU A 334 23.21 1.31 -35.97
N ALA A 335 23.93 0.19 -35.82
CA ALA A 335 24.78 -0.09 -34.66
C ALA A 335 26.07 0.76 -34.59
N LYS A 336 26.44 1.45 -35.66
CA LYS A 336 27.56 2.40 -35.67
C LYS A 336 27.17 3.83 -35.30
N ASN A 337 25.87 4.12 -35.26
CA ASN A 337 25.33 5.44 -34.92
C ASN A 337 24.57 5.46 -33.57
N LEU A 338 24.68 4.40 -32.77
CA LEU A 338 24.32 4.27 -31.36
C LEU A 338 25.60 4.20 -30.51
#